data_d9d8c540ef51372e1186d2366b1cde37
#
_entry.id   d9d8c540ef51372e1186d2366b1cde37
#
_cell.length_a   1.000
_cell.length_b   1.000
_cell.length_c   1.000
_cell.angle_alpha   90.00
_cell.angle_beta   90.00
_cell.angle_gamma   90.00
#
_symmetry.space_group_name_H-M   'P 1'
#
loop_
_entity.id
_entity.type
_entity.pdbx_description
1 polymer ?
#
loop_
_entity_poly.entity_id
_entity_poly.type
_entity_poly.pdbx_seq_one_letter_code
_entity_poly.pdbx_strand_id
1 'polypeptide(L)'
;LLVLIVNKTNDLPAWFYLQNPNVKTITVTYPSREEREVLVKGTNFPSFFAKDIYEAGKEYYAAHPEELEKIQDRFVALTDGFSFTEINGLRRLCKNERIAVRDMCDVIDLYKYGIKENPWKTLQLEEIKNAKTTFEARVKGQDYAISKTLDVIKRAITGMSGLQGSSHSRPKGVLFYAGPTGTGKT
;
A
#
# COMPACT_ATOMS: atom_id res chain seq x y z
N LEU A 1 -17.17 -30.67 22.42
CA LEU A 1 -16.80 -29.29 22.04
C LEU A 1 -17.18 -29.11 20.58
N LEU A 2 -18.01 -28.08 20.29
CA LEU A 2 -18.35 -27.67 18.93
C LEU A 2 -17.66 -26.32 18.66
N VAL A 3 -16.97 -26.22 17.54
CA VAL A 3 -16.33 -24.98 17.07
C VAL A 3 -16.99 -24.55 15.77
N LEU A 4 -17.57 -23.36 15.73
CA LEU A 4 -18.13 -22.75 14.53
C LEU A 4 -17.24 -21.60 14.10
N ILE A 5 -16.88 -21.59 12.82
CA ILE A 5 -16.09 -20.52 12.21
C ILE A 5 -17.01 -19.74 11.28
N VAL A 6 -17.21 -18.46 11.57
CA VAL A 6 -18.08 -17.56 10.82
C VAL A 6 -17.33 -16.27 10.47
N ASN A 7 -17.73 -15.58 9.41
CA ASN A 7 -17.12 -14.32 9.03
C ASN A 7 -17.55 -13.18 9.95
N LYS A 8 -18.78 -13.19 10.39
CA LYS A 8 -19.35 -12.19 11.31
C LYS A 8 -20.23 -12.88 12.34
N THR A 9 -20.28 -12.35 13.55
CA THR A 9 -21.17 -12.86 14.61
C THR A 9 -22.63 -12.87 14.16
N ASN A 10 -23.04 -11.88 13.36
CA ASN A 10 -24.41 -11.77 12.83
C ASN A 10 -24.78 -12.81 11.77
N ASP A 11 -23.83 -13.63 11.30
CA ASP A 11 -24.11 -14.78 10.42
C ASP A 11 -24.78 -15.91 11.20
N LEU A 12 -24.76 -15.83 12.54
CA LEU A 12 -25.45 -16.75 13.44
C LEU A 12 -26.73 -16.11 14.01
N PRO A 13 -27.78 -16.88 14.25
CA PRO A 13 -28.98 -16.40 14.94
C PRO A 13 -28.61 -15.82 16.32
N ALA A 14 -29.18 -14.69 16.68
CA ALA A 14 -28.87 -14.00 17.95
C ALA A 14 -29.11 -14.87 19.20
N TRP A 15 -30.17 -15.70 19.17
CA TRP A 15 -30.47 -16.61 20.26
C TRP A 15 -29.40 -17.67 20.52
N PHE A 16 -28.54 -17.95 19.53
CA PHE A 16 -27.49 -18.95 19.67
C PHE A 16 -26.36 -18.47 20.57
N TYR A 17 -25.94 -17.19 20.44
CA TYR A 17 -24.78 -16.66 21.15
C TYR A 17 -25.10 -15.57 22.17
N LEU A 18 -26.25 -14.86 22.04
CA LEU A 18 -26.64 -13.84 23.00
C LEU A 18 -27.16 -14.53 24.28
N GLN A 19 -26.60 -14.10 25.42
CA GLN A 19 -26.97 -14.59 26.76
C GLN A 19 -26.87 -16.09 26.95
N ASN A 20 -26.10 -16.78 26.10
CA ASN A 20 -25.89 -18.22 26.23
C ASN A 20 -24.57 -18.51 26.97
N PRO A 21 -24.60 -18.97 28.23
CA PRO A 21 -23.39 -19.18 29.02
C PRO A 21 -22.48 -20.30 28.48
N ASN A 22 -23.04 -21.17 27.62
CA ASN A 22 -22.28 -22.27 27.01
C ASN A 22 -21.57 -21.89 25.72
N VAL A 23 -21.78 -20.67 25.21
CA VAL A 23 -21.16 -20.16 23.97
C VAL A 23 -20.14 -19.12 24.30
N LYS A 24 -18.90 -19.33 23.87
CA LYS A 24 -17.83 -18.35 23.94
C LYS A 24 -17.50 -17.87 22.53
N THR A 25 -17.69 -16.59 22.30
CA THR A 25 -17.29 -15.93 21.06
C THR A 25 -15.83 -15.50 21.17
N ILE A 26 -15.02 -15.89 20.19
CA ILE A 26 -13.63 -15.47 20.04
C ILE A 26 -13.52 -14.71 18.72
N THR A 27 -13.22 -13.42 18.80
CA THR A 27 -13.02 -12.60 17.61
C THR A 27 -11.54 -12.65 17.21
N VAL A 28 -11.29 -13.08 15.97
CA VAL A 28 -9.96 -13.02 15.36
C VAL A 28 -9.89 -11.74 14.53
N THR A 29 -9.04 -10.81 14.95
CA THR A 29 -8.81 -9.54 14.26
C THR A 29 -7.66 -9.65 13.29
N TYR A 30 -7.50 -8.63 12.44
CA TYR A 30 -6.27 -8.44 11.68
C TYR A 30 -5.09 -8.24 12.63
N PRO A 31 -3.86 -8.64 12.23
CA PRO A 31 -2.70 -8.50 13.07
C PRO A 31 -2.43 -7.04 13.45
N SER A 32 -2.14 -6.82 14.72
CA SER A 32 -1.70 -5.52 15.24
C SER A 32 -0.38 -5.08 14.62
N ARG A 33 0.01 -3.83 14.83
CA ARG A 33 1.31 -3.34 14.38
C ARG A 33 2.46 -4.17 14.97
N GLU A 34 2.41 -4.48 16.26
CA GLU A 34 3.44 -5.25 16.96
C GLU A 34 3.56 -6.67 16.41
N GLU A 35 2.43 -7.32 16.14
CA GLU A 35 2.43 -8.66 15.53
C GLU A 35 3.00 -8.62 14.11
N ARG A 36 2.72 -7.58 13.31
CA ARG A 36 3.33 -7.41 11.99
C ARG A 36 4.83 -7.14 12.09
N GLU A 37 5.26 -6.37 13.08
CA GLU A 37 6.69 -6.15 13.34
C GLU A 37 7.42 -7.44 13.63
N VAL A 38 6.85 -8.32 14.45
CA VAL A 38 7.44 -9.65 14.73
C VAL A 38 7.55 -10.49 13.46
N LEU A 39 6.57 -10.40 12.53
CA LEU A 39 6.62 -11.12 11.26
C LEU A 39 7.67 -10.60 10.29
N VAL A 40 7.90 -9.29 10.30
CA VAL A 40 8.73 -8.60 9.29
C VAL A 40 10.16 -8.41 9.79
N LYS A 41 10.36 -8.18 11.09
CA LYS A 41 11.67 -7.88 11.67
C LYS A 41 12.39 -9.14 12.20
N GLY A 42 13.62 -8.97 12.61
CA GLY A 42 14.42 -10.00 13.28
C GLY A 42 14.72 -11.21 12.40
N THR A 43 14.62 -12.40 12.98
CA THR A 43 14.96 -13.68 12.33
C THR A 43 14.04 -14.03 11.15
N ASN A 44 12.86 -13.42 11.06
CA ASN A 44 11.90 -13.66 9.97
C ASN A 44 12.22 -12.85 8.71
N PHE A 45 12.91 -11.72 8.83
CA PHE A 45 13.20 -10.81 7.74
C PHE A 45 13.90 -11.47 6.54
N PRO A 46 14.95 -12.28 6.72
CA PRO A 46 15.61 -12.95 5.59
C PRO A 46 14.68 -13.85 4.77
N SER A 47 13.62 -14.37 5.38
CA SER A 47 12.67 -15.28 4.72
C SER A 47 11.84 -14.62 3.63
N PHE A 48 11.79 -13.29 3.57
CA PHE A 48 11.13 -12.54 2.52
C PHE A 48 11.88 -12.59 1.18
N PHE A 49 13.16 -12.85 1.20
CA PHE A 49 14.02 -12.72 0.03
C PHE A 49 14.55 -14.07 -0.48
N ALA A 50 14.95 -14.11 -1.72
CA ALA A 50 15.78 -15.18 -2.21
C ALA A 50 17.15 -15.10 -1.51
N LYS A 51 17.75 -16.26 -1.19
CA LYS A 51 18.95 -16.34 -0.36
C LYS A 51 20.12 -15.50 -0.93
N ASP A 52 20.33 -15.58 -2.21
CA ASP A 52 21.39 -14.84 -2.91
C ASP A 52 21.15 -13.32 -2.90
N ILE A 53 19.89 -12.87 -3.03
CA ILE A 53 19.52 -11.46 -2.97
C ILE A 53 19.74 -10.89 -1.55
N TYR A 54 19.38 -11.67 -0.53
CA TYR A 54 19.59 -11.26 0.84
C TYR A 54 21.07 -11.19 1.21
N GLU A 55 21.85 -12.24 0.86
CA GLU A 55 23.29 -12.28 1.14
C GLU A 55 24.04 -11.15 0.43
N ALA A 56 23.66 -10.79 -0.79
CA ALA A 56 24.27 -9.66 -1.51
C ALA A 56 24.08 -8.29 -0.81
N GLY A 57 22.97 -8.11 -0.07
CA GLY A 57 22.69 -6.87 0.68
C GLY A 57 23.15 -6.90 2.13
N LYS A 58 23.49 -8.07 2.67
CA LYS A 58 23.70 -8.30 4.10
C LYS A 58 24.80 -7.44 4.71
N GLU A 59 25.96 -7.34 4.05
CA GLU A 59 27.09 -6.54 4.51
C GLU A 59 26.74 -5.05 4.51
N TYR A 60 26.06 -4.58 3.48
CA TYR A 60 25.62 -3.19 3.37
C TYR A 60 24.69 -2.81 4.53
N TYR A 61 23.66 -3.63 4.79
CA TYR A 61 22.69 -3.34 5.84
C TYR A 61 23.21 -3.62 7.26
N ALA A 62 24.25 -4.44 7.41
CA ALA A 62 24.98 -4.58 8.66
C ALA A 62 25.73 -3.29 9.01
N ALA A 63 26.26 -2.59 8.01
CA ALA A 63 26.89 -1.29 8.16
C ALA A 63 25.90 -0.12 8.28
N HIS A 64 24.67 -0.27 7.76
CA HIS A 64 23.63 0.77 7.74
C HIS A 64 22.31 0.29 8.37
N PRO A 65 22.29 -0.03 9.66
CA PRO A 65 21.10 -0.60 10.33
C PRO A 65 19.90 0.36 10.33
N GLU A 66 20.14 1.67 10.36
CA GLU A 66 19.08 2.68 10.31
C GLU A 66 18.28 2.67 8.99
N GLU A 67 18.95 2.37 7.86
CA GLU A 67 18.27 2.25 6.57
C GLU A 67 17.39 1.00 6.53
N LEU A 68 17.92 -0.10 7.06
CA LEU A 68 17.16 -1.34 7.16
C LEU A 68 15.91 -1.16 8.02
N GLU A 69 16.04 -0.52 9.18
CA GLU A 69 14.93 -0.24 10.08
C GLU A 69 13.87 0.64 9.41
N LYS A 70 14.27 1.68 8.68
CA LYS A 70 13.34 2.53 7.92
C LYS A 70 12.55 1.73 6.87
N ILE A 71 13.21 0.80 6.17
CA ILE A 71 12.54 -0.06 5.18
C ILE A 71 11.53 -0.97 5.87
N GLN A 72 11.92 -1.61 6.98
CA GLN A 72 11.07 -2.50 7.75
C GLN A 72 9.87 -1.76 8.34
N ASP A 73 10.08 -0.62 8.96
CA ASP A 73 9.02 0.21 9.54
C ASP A 73 8.02 0.69 8.49
N ARG A 74 8.55 1.10 7.33
CA ARG A 74 7.72 1.47 6.19
C ARG A 74 6.88 0.30 5.70
N PHE A 75 7.47 -0.88 5.57
CA PHE A 75 6.73 -2.08 5.15
C PHE A 75 5.64 -2.46 6.15
N VAL A 76 5.94 -2.43 7.47
CA VAL A 76 4.96 -2.66 8.54
C VAL A 76 3.82 -1.65 8.48
N ALA A 77 4.12 -0.37 8.22
CA ALA A 77 3.09 0.66 8.08
C ALA A 77 2.21 0.43 6.84
N LEU A 78 2.80 0.02 5.71
CA LEU A 78 2.10 -0.23 4.45
C LEU A 78 1.24 -1.50 4.44
N THR A 79 1.52 -2.44 5.33
CA THR A 79 0.75 -3.68 5.51
C THR A 79 -0.37 -3.55 6.54
N ASP A 80 -0.74 -2.33 6.92
CA ASP A 80 -1.89 -2.11 7.78
C ASP A 80 -3.18 -2.65 7.14
N GLY A 81 -3.99 -3.37 7.95
CA GLY A 81 -5.18 -4.05 7.47
C GLY A 81 -4.94 -5.33 6.66
N PHE A 82 -3.71 -5.82 6.56
CA PHE A 82 -3.42 -7.11 5.93
C PHE A 82 -3.53 -8.24 6.94
N SER A 83 -4.10 -9.35 6.50
CA SER A 83 -4.10 -10.61 7.25
C SER A 83 -2.71 -11.28 7.24
N PHE A 84 -2.48 -12.20 8.16
CA PHE A 84 -1.26 -13.03 8.14
C PHE A 84 -1.06 -13.78 6.82
N THR A 85 -2.16 -14.24 6.20
CA THR A 85 -2.12 -14.94 4.91
C THR A 85 -1.63 -14.02 3.80
N GLU A 86 -2.10 -12.78 3.77
CA GLU A 86 -1.67 -11.78 2.79
C GLU A 86 -0.21 -11.39 2.98
N ILE A 87 0.25 -11.19 4.22
CA ILE A 87 1.68 -10.92 4.51
C ILE A 87 2.56 -12.09 4.07
N ASN A 88 2.11 -13.33 4.27
CA ASN A 88 2.80 -14.50 3.75
C ASN A 88 2.76 -14.58 2.21
N GLY A 89 1.69 -14.09 1.60
CA GLY A 89 1.58 -13.92 0.15
C GLY A 89 2.63 -12.93 -0.37
N LEU A 90 2.76 -11.77 0.27
CA LEU A 90 3.79 -10.78 -0.03
C LEU A 90 5.20 -11.37 0.09
N ARG A 91 5.44 -12.16 1.15
CA ARG A 91 6.72 -12.84 1.35
C ARG A 91 7.08 -13.78 0.19
N ARG A 92 6.11 -14.60 -0.25
CA ARG A 92 6.30 -15.50 -1.40
C ARG A 92 6.55 -14.71 -2.68
N LEU A 93 5.78 -13.64 -2.90
CA LEU A 93 5.90 -12.79 -4.07
C LEU A 93 7.27 -12.09 -4.11
N CYS A 94 7.71 -11.50 -3.00
CA CYS A 94 9.01 -10.87 -2.88
C CYS A 94 10.15 -11.83 -3.23
N LYS A 95 10.06 -13.07 -2.74
CA LYS A 95 11.05 -14.12 -3.01
C LYS A 95 11.02 -14.58 -4.47
N ASN A 96 9.83 -14.81 -5.04
CA ASN A 96 9.68 -15.32 -6.41
C ASN A 96 10.09 -14.29 -7.46
N GLU A 97 9.73 -13.03 -7.25
CA GLU A 97 10.10 -11.93 -8.13
C GLU A 97 11.53 -11.41 -7.88
N ARG A 98 12.26 -12.03 -6.91
CA ARG A 98 13.65 -11.69 -6.57
C ARG A 98 13.84 -10.21 -6.25
N ILE A 99 12.89 -9.65 -5.49
CA ILE A 99 12.88 -8.23 -5.13
C ILE A 99 14.04 -7.93 -4.17
N ALA A 100 14.77 -6.86 -4.42
CA ALA A 100 15.86 -6.43 -3.55
C ALA A 100 15.32 -5.86 -2.21
N VAL A 101 16.15 -5.92 -1.17
CA VAL A 101 15.76 -5.42 0.18
C VAL A 101 15.29 -3.97 0.13
N ARG A 102 15.98 -3.10 -0.60
CA ARG A 102 15.63 -1.68 -0.75
C ARG A 102 14.24 -1.46 -1.37
N ASP A 103 13.81 -2.37 -2.24
CA ASP A 103 12.59 -2.28 -3.03
C ASP A 103 11.45 -3.12 -2.41
N MET A 104 11.65 -3.63 -1.18
CA MET A 104 10.69 -4.50 -0.48
C MET A 104 9.27 -3.93 -0.47
N CYS A 105 9.12 -2.63 -0.31
CA CYS A 105 7.82 -1.99 -0.27
C CYS A 105 7.07 -2.04 -1.61
N ASP A 106 7.78 -2.21 -2.71
CA ASP A 106 7.18 -2.25 -4.05
C ASP A 106 6.40 -3.55 -4.29
N VAL A 107 6.70 -4.60 -3.51
CA VAL A 107 5.92 -5.85 -3.55
C VAL A 107 4.44 -5.64 -3.22
N ILE A 108 4.12 -4.60 -2.43
CA ILE A 108 2.75 -4.28 -2.04
C ILE A 108 1.98 -3.73 -3.24
N ASP A 109 2.62 -2.88 -4.04
CA ASP A 109 2.05 -2.36 -5.27
C ASP A 109 1.87 -3.49 -6.31
N LEU A 110 2.85 -4.38 -6.39
CA LEU A 110 2.77 -5.57 -7.24
C LEU A 110 1.63 -6.50 -6.81
N TYR A 111 1.46 -6.73 -5.51
CA TYR A 111 0.39 -7.57 -4.96
C TYR A 111 -1.00 -6.98 -5.21
N LYS A 112 -1.16 -5.67 -4.99
CA LYS A 112 -2.46 -4.99 -5.11
C LYS A 112 -2.88 -4.72 -6.55
N TYR A 113 -1.94 -4.37 -7.41
CA TYR A 113 -2.23 -3.82 -8.73
C TYR A 113 -1.63 -4.64 -9.88
N GLY A 114 -0.80 -5.63 -9.57
CA GLY A 114 -0.09 -6.42 -10.58
C GLY A 114 0.97 -5.62 -11.35
N ILE A 115 1.40 -4.46 -10.85
CA ILE A 115 2.30 -3.52 -11.53
C ILE A 115 3.68 -3.62 -10.89
N LYS A 116 4.68 -4.06 -11.68
CA LYS A 116 6.08 -4.13 -11.22
C LYS A 116 6.74 -2.76 -11.09
N GLU A 117 6.36 -1.83 -11.95
CA GLU A 117 6.89 -0.47 -11.96
C GLU A 117 5.77 0.52 -11.58
N ASN A 118 6.03 1.32 -10.57
CA ASN A 118 5.11 2.38 -10.19
C ASN A 118 5.29 3.57 -11.15
N PRO A 119 4.31 3.87 -12.04
CA PRO A 119 4.43 4.94 -13.01
C PRO A 119 4.68 6.32 -12.38
N TRP A 120 4.30 6.49 -11.11
CA TRP A 120 4.54 7.74 -10.38
C TRP A 120 6.01 7.93 -10.01
N LYS A 121 6.82 6.87 -9.95
CA LYS A 121 8.27 6.95 -9.68
C LYS A 121 9.07 7.32 -10.93
N THR A 122 8.54 7.02 -12.10
CA THR A 122 9.20 7.31 -13.39
C THR A 122 8.95 8.73 -13.89
N LEU A 123 7.92 9.41 -13.33
CA LEU A 123 7.63 10.80 -13.67
C LEU A 123 8.79 11.73 -13.26
N GLN A 124 9.44 12.34 -14.25
CA GLN A 124 10.52 13.28 -14.03
C GLN A 124 9.95 14.62 -13.56
N LEU A 125 10.65 15.28 -12.64
CA LEU A 125 10.28 16.62 -12.13
C LEU A 125 10.13 17.66 -13.24
N GLU A 126 10.89 17.51 -14.32
CA GLU A 126 10.83 18.39 -15.50
C GLU A 126 9.53 18.23 -16.30
N GLU A 127 9.03 17.00 -16.43
CA GLU A 127 7.73 16.74 -17.07
C GLU A 127 6.60 17.40 -16.29
N ILE A 128 6.70 17.42 -14.97
CA ILE A 128 5.69 18.05 -14.10
C ILE A 128 5.76 19.58 -14.21
N LYS A 129 6.96 20.16 -14.33
CA LYS A 129 7.12 21.60 -14.55
C LYS A 129 6.50 22.03 -15.88
N ASN A 130 6.67 21.21 -16.91
CA ASN A 130 6.18 21.48 -18.26
C ASN A 130 4.73 21.03 -18.48
N ALA A 131 4.13 20.29 -17.52
CA ALA A 131 2.79 19.75 -17.65
C ALA A 131 1.74 20.84 -17.88
N LYS A 132 1.89 22.03 -17.29
CA LYS A 132 0.98 23.16 -17.50
C LYS A 132 0.92 23.55 -18.97
N THR A 133 2.05 23.76 -19.59
CA THR A 133 2.14 24.12 -21.02
C THR A 133 1.58 23.03 -21.92
N THR A 134 1.83 21.77 -21.56
CA THR A 134 1.30 20.61 -22.30
C THR A 134 -0.22 20.54 -22.22
N PHE A 135 -0.81 20.78 -21.05
CA PHE A 135 -2.27 20.83 -20.90
C PHE A 135 -2.89 22.00 -21.63
N GLU A 136 -2.32 23.20 -21.49
CA GLU A 136 -2.80 24.42 -22.16
C GLU A 136 -2.67 24.35 -23.70
N ALA A 137 -1.76 23.55 -24.22
CA ALA A 137 -1.66 23.32 -25.66
C ALA A 137 -2.87 22.55 -26.21
N ARG A 138 -3.41 21.61 -25.41
CA ARG A 138 -4.52 20.73 -25.82
C ARG A 138 -5.90 21.22 -25.38
N VAL A 139 -5.99 21.84 -24.21
CA VAL A 139 -7.25 22.31 -23.60
C VAL A 139 -7.18 23.82 -23.43
N LYS A 140 -8.01 24.55 -24.18
CA LYS A 140 -8.04 26.02 -24.18
C LYS A 140 -9.17 26.54 -23.30
N GLY A 141 -8.87 27.66 -22.58
CA GLY A 141 -9.86 28.39 -21.80
C GLY A 141 -10.34 27.65 -20.53
N GLN A 142 -9.56 26.69 -20.02
CA GLN A 142 -9.88 25.93 -18.80
C GLN A 142 -8.77 26.04 -17.74
N ASP A 143 -8.19 27.25 -17.60
CA ASP A 143 -7.01 27.49 -16.77
C ASP A 143 -7.20 27.07 -15.30
N TYR A 144 -8.41 27.30 -14.77
CA TYR A 144 -8.75 26.89 -13.41
C TYR A 144 -8.74 25.36 -13.24
N ALA A 145 -9.38 24.65 -14.18
CA ALA A 145 -9.43 23.18 -14.14
C ALA A 145 -8.02 22.58 -14.29
N ILE A 146 -7.21 23.12 -15.19
CA ILE A 146 -5.82 22.73 -15.40
C ILE A 146 -5.00 22.95 -14.12
N SER A 147 -5.13 24.12 -13.50
CA SER A 147 -4.42 24.44 -12.25
C SER A 147 -4.78 23.44 -11.13
N LYS A 148 -6.06 23.18 -10.93
CA LYS A 148 -6.54 22.21 -9.91
C LYS A 148 -6.07 20.78 -10.20
N THR A 149 -6.06 20.38 -11.46
CA THR A 149 -5.52 19.07 -11.87
C THR A 149 -4.04 18.95 -11.53
N LEU A 150 -3.26 19.97 -11.87
CA LEU A 150 -1.83 20.00 -11.58
C LEU A 150 -1.54 20.01 -10.07
N ASP A 151 -2.35 20.69 -9.27
CA ASP A 151 -2.22 20.69 -7.81
C ASP A 151 -2.44 19.29 -7.21
N VAL A 152 -3.41 18.52 -7.75
CA VAL A 152 -3.65 17.14 -7.33
C VAL A 152 -2.48 16.24 -7.74
N ILE A 153 -1.99 16.37 -8.98
CA ILE A 153 -0.84 15.60 -9.48
C ILE A 153 0.41 15.90 -8.66
N LYS A 154 0.72 17.18 -8.40
CA LYS A 154 1.87 17.58 -7.58
C LYS A 154 1.80 16.99 -6.17
N ARG A 155 0.64 17.06 -5.51
CA ARG A 155 0.43 16.45 -4.19
C ARG A 155 0.58 14.94 -4.21
N ALA A 156 0.10 14.28 -5.27
CA ALA A 156 0.23 12.84 -5.44
C ALA A 156 1.69 12.38 -5.54
N ILE A 157 2.52 13.16 -6.25
CA ILE A 157 3.95 12.86 -6.47
C ILE A 157 4.78 13.17 -5.23
N THR A 158 4.50 14.31 -4.57
CA THR A 158 5.22 14.71 -3.34
C THR A 158 4.81 13.91 -2.10
N GLY A 159 3.81 13.01 -2.22
CA GLY A 159 3.29 12.27 -1.07
C GLY A 159 2.45 13.11 -0.11
N MET A 160 2.13 14.35 -0.46
CA MET A 160 1.33 15.28 0.36
C MET A 160 -0.18 15.09 0.17
N SER A 161 -0.62 13.94 -0.29
CA SER A 161 -2.05 13.63 -0.51
C SER A 161 -2.79 13.27 0.78
N GLY A 162 -2.66 14.13 1.80
CA GLY A 162 -3.47 14.09 3.03
C GLY A 162 -2.79 13.42 4.21
N LEU A 163 -2.77 14.14 5.33
CA LEU A 163 -2.23 13.72 6.63
C LEU A 163 -3.08 12.64 7.34
N GLN A 164 -4.16 12.18 6.74
CA GLN A 164 -5.04 11.20 7.35
C GLN A 164 -5.04 9.89 6.55
N GLY A 165 -4.18 9.02 6.94
CA GLY A 165 -4.23 7.61 6.57
C GLY A 165 -3.09 7.16 5.67
N SER A 166 -2.17 6.47 6.28
CA SER A 166 -1.11 5.65 5.70
C SER A 166 -1.61 4.48 4.84
N SER A 167 -2.90 4.43 4.52
CA SER A 167 -3.46 3.36 3.73
C SER A 167 -3.16 3.62 2.25
N HIS A 168 -2.21 2.87 1.71
CA HIS A 168 -1.86 2.82 0.29
C HIS A 168 -3.00 2.35 -0.61
N SER A 169 -4.14 1.93 -0.04
CA SER A 169 -5.32 1.53 -0.79
C SER A 169 -6.19 2.69 -1.27
N ARG A 170 -5.86 3.94 -0.87
CA ARG A 170 -6.63 5.11 -1.31
C ARG A 170 -6.05 5.69 -2.59
N PRO A 171 -6.91 6.16 -3.52
CA PRO A 171 -6.45 6.86 -4.70
C PRO A 171 -5.65 8.10 -4.29
N LYS A 172 -4.56 8.39 -4.99
CA LYS A 172 -3.69 9.54 -4.72
C LYS A 172 -4.38 10.89 -4.95
N GLY A 173 -5.50 10.87 -5.64
CA GLY A 173 -6.37 12.01 -5.85
C GLY A 173 -7.63 11.60 -6.60
N VAL A 174 -8.69 12.36 -6.42
CA VAL A 174 -9.95 12.19 -7.14
C VAL A 174 -10.26 13.52 -7.84
N LEU A 175 -10.47 13.44 -9.15
CA LEU A 175 -10.84 14.57 -9.99
C LEU A 175 -12.22 14.31 -10.58
N PHE A 176 -13.12 15.26 -10.41
CA PHE A 176 -14.45 15.23 -10.99
C PHE A 176 -14.64 16.42 -11.93
N TYR A 177 -14.74 16.13 -13.24
CA TYR A 177 -14.98 17.14 -14.25
C TYR A 177 -16.44 17.14 -14.67
N ALA A 178 -17.17 18.19 -14.32
CA ALA A 178 -18.54 18.42 -14.71
C ALA A 178 -18.64 19.59 -15.71
N GLY A 179 -19.45 19.43 -16.73
CA GLY A 179 -19.67 20.48 -17.73
C GLY A 179 -20.34 19.94 -19.00
N PRO A 180 -20.79 20.81 -19.92
CA PRO A 180 -21.42 20.42 -21.19
C PRO A 180 -20.44 19.66 -22.09
N THR A 181 -20.99 18.98 -23.10
CA THR A 181 -20.19 18.29 -24.12
C THR A 181 -19.31 19.26 -24.91
N GLY A 182 -18.11 18.83 -25.31
CA GLY A 182 -17.17 19.65 -26.10
C GLY A 182 -16.26 20.60 -25.29
N THR A 183 -16.30 20.56 -23.96
CA THR A 183 -15.47 21.44 -23.11
C THR A 183 -14.10 20.84 -22.74
N GLY A 184 -13.66 19.79 -23.43
CA GLY A 184 -12.34 19.18 -23.21
C GLY A 184 -12.23 18.29 -21.98
N LYS A 185 -13.31 17.63 -21.55
CA LYS A 185 -13.30 16.73 -20.38
C LYS A 185 -12.56 15.41 -20.63
N THR A 186 -12.53 14.94 -21.88
CA THR A 186 -11.88 13.70 -22.33
C THR A 186 -10.53 13.95 -23.00
#